data_705fecdb6511901e073e1ee38d5032b3
#
_entry.id   705fecdb6511901e073e1ee38d5032b3
#
_cell.length_a   1.000
_cell.length_b   1.000
_cell.length_c   1.000
_cell.angle_alpha   90.00
_cell.angle_beta   90.00
_cell.angle_gamma   90.00
#
_symmetry.space_group_name_H-M   'P 1'
#
loop_
_entity.id
_entity.type
_entity.pdbx_description
1 polymer ?
#
loop_
_entity_poly.entity_id
_entity_poly.type
_entity_poly.pdbx_seq_one_letter_code
_entity_poly.pdbx_strand_id
1 'polypeptide(L)'
;MAQKFDSDSAIAFWSSARIPRSAAEKAFAAVDKETLVPRADHFNALKRAAAQIVAAHGVADDGPVKPYGLSGHANAVGVEVRRFIRGTTRNDLPFLFSIGALRQTDGSYRIELLEYDAAAVPQIARAHRKVEAQADQFWRQECEYLTANDLTQAITGLVKDCGGFLLRDEGVVWSMPIHMLDAYEKVADLLAPHGVQMICGICPPKVNRRLIQ
;
A
#
# COMPACT_ATOMS: atom_id res chain seq x y z
N MET A 1 26.90 -6.94 -19.77
CA MET A 1 28.10 -6.63 -18.93
C MET A 1 27.93 -7.33 -17.61
N ALA A 2 28.79 -8.29 -17.25
CA ALA A 2 28.75 -8.94 -15.94
C ALA A 2 29.25 -7.93 -14.90
N GLN A 3 28.39 -7.48 -14.00
CA GLN A 3 28.81 -6.66 -12.85
C GLN A 3 29.71 -7.52 -11.95
N LYS A 4 30.94 -7.05 -11.73
CA LYS A 4 31.87 -7.66 -10.77
C LYS A 4 31.31 -7.44 -9.37
N PHE A 5 31.01 -8.52 -8.66
CA PHE A 5 30.79 -8.47 -7.22
C PHE A 5 32.11 -8.10 -6.55
N ASP A 6 32.15 -6.96 -5.91
CA ASP A 6 33.23 -6.60 -5.02
C ASP A 6 33.16 -7.45 -3.74
N SER A 7 34.32 -7.75 -3.16
CA SER A 7 34.43 -8.49 -1.88
C SER A 7 33.71 -7.82 -0.72
N ASP A 8 33.25 -6.59 -0.93
CA ASP A 8 32.63 -5.71 0.06
C ASP A 8 31.11 -5.55 -0.14
N SER A 9 30.46 -6.58 -0.68
CA SER A 9 29.01 -6.61 -0.89
C SER A 9 28.28 -7.56 0.04
N ALA A 10 27.11 -7.17 0.51
CA ALA A 10 26.15 -8.01 1.21
C ALA A 10 24.98 -8.34 0.29
N ILE A 11 24.31 -9.46 0.55
CA ILE A 11 23.04 -9.81 -0.07
C ILE A 11 21.92 -9.46 0.91
N ALA A 12 20.88 -8.80 0.40
CA ALA A 12 19.69 -8.44 1.16
C ALA A 12 18.43 -9.01 0.50
N PHE A 13 17.49 -9.48 1.30
CA PHE A 13 16.15 -9.84 0.88
C PHE A 13 15.16 -9.64 2.04
N TRP A 14 13.88 -9.49 1.70
CA TRP A 14 12.84 -9.23 2.71
C TRP A 14 11.50 -9.82 2.31
N SER A 15 10.65 -10.06 3.31
CA SER A 15 9.23 -10.24 3.16
C SER A 15 8.50 -9.09 3.84
N SER A 16 7.51 -8.52 3.18
CA SER A 16 6.77 -7.38 3.67
C SER A 16 5.41 -7.80 4.24
N ALA A 17 4.97 -7.10 5.28
CA ALA A 17 3.64 -7.22 5.86
C ALA A 17 2.93 -5.85 5.81
N ARG A 18 1.63 -5.84 6.06
CA ARG A 18 0.90 -4.60 6.35
C ARG A 18 1.24 -4.14 7.77
N ILE A 19 1.78 -2.95 7.92
CA ILE A 19 2.25 -2.41 9.20
C ILE A 19 1.69 -1.02 9.47
N PRO A 20 1.65 -0.55 10.74
CA PRO A 20 1.37 0.84 11.04
C PRO A 20 2.36 1.76 10.33
N ARG A 21 1.86 2.83 9.71
CA ARG A 21 2.69 3.83 9.03
C ARG A 21 3.72 4.45 9.99
N SER A 22 3.30 4.77 11.22
CA SER A 22 4.17 5.31 12.26
C SER A 22 5.36 4.40 12.61
N ALA A 23 5.18 3.08 12.50
CA ALA A 23 6.28 2.14 12.71
C ALA A 23 7.33 2.24 11.59
N ALA A 24 6.87 2.33 10.32
CA ALA A 24 7.77 2.54 9.20
C ALA A 24 8.47 3.90 9.29
N GLU A 25 7.72 4.98 9.54
CA GLU A 25 8.29 6.33 9.70
C GLU A 25 9.38 6.34 10.77
N LYS A 26 9.13 5.73 11.94
CA LYS A 26 10.12 5.60 13.01
C LYS A 26 11.35 4.81 12.57
N ALA A 27 11.16 3.69 11.87
CA ALA A 27 12.26 2.84 11.43
C ALA A 27 13.16 3.55 10.40
N PHE A 28 12.56 4.22 9.43
CA PHE A 28 13.29 4.94 8.39
C PHE A 28 13.91 6.25 8.90
N ALA A 29 13.26 6.98 9.83
CA ALA A 29 13.82 8.15 10.48
C ALA A 29 15.07 7.81 11.31
N ALA A 30 15.17 6.60 11.86
CA ALA A 30 16.34 6.16 12.61
C ALA A 30 17.62 6.06 11.75
N VAL A 31 17.50 6.12 10.44
CA VAL A 31 18.59 6.11 9.46
C VAL A 31 18.55 7.31 8.50
N ASP A 32 17.83 8.38 8.88
CA ASP A 32 17.65 9.62 8.12
C ASP A 32 17.07 9.40 6.71
N LYS A 33 16.11 8.46 6.60
CA LYS A 33 15.46 8.04 5.34
C LYS A 33 13.93 8.05 5.39
N GLU A 34 13.33 8.84 6.26
CA GLU A 34 11.87 8.96 6.43
C GLU A 34 11.14 9.37 5.13
N THR A 35 11.81 10.07 4.23
CA THR A 35 11.27 10.48 2.93
C THR A 35 10.98 9.30 1.99
N LEU A 36 11.56 8.13 2.25
CA LEU A 36 11.31 6.91 1.50
C LEU A 36 9.98 6.26 1.87
N VAL A 37 9.39 6.60 3.03
CA VAL A 37 8.08 6.10 3.40
C VAL A 37 7.01 6.81 2.59
N PRO A 38 6.23 6.10 1.74
CA PRO A 38 5.23 6.72 0.89
C PRO A 38 4.17 7.43 1.74
N ARG A 39 3.68 8.57 1.28
CA ARG A 39 2.53 9.24 1.89
C ARG A 39 1.28 8.38 1.78
N ALA A 40 0.28 8.67 2.62
CA ALA A 40 -1.00 7.97 2.53
C ALA A 40 -1.62 8.17 1.14
N ASP A 41 -1.91 7.06 0.47
CA ASP A 41 -2.68 7.07 -0.77
C ASP A 41 -4.17 7.11 -0.41
N HIS A 42 -4.70 8.32 -0.33
CA HIS A 42 -6.09 8.58 0.02
C HIS A 42 -7.08 7.90 -0.93
N PHE A 43 -6.73 7.79 -2.21
CA PHE A 43 -7.59 7.13 -3.19
C PHE A 43 -7.66 5.61 -2.97
N ASN A 44 -6.52 4.95 -2.81
CA ASN A 44 -6.52 3.51 -2.53
C ASN A 44 -7.07 3.20 -1.14
N ALA A 45 -6.88 4.07 -0.15
CA ALA A 45 -7.52 3.97 1.15
C ALA A 45 -9.05 4.03 1.02
N LEU A 46 -9.57 4.96 0.21
CA LEU A 46 -11.00 5.10 -0.03
C LEU A 46 -11.60 3.89 -0.78
N LYS A 47 -10.86 3.34 -1.76
CA LYS A 47 -11.27 2.09 -2.45
C LYS A 47 -11.39 0.91 -1.48
N ARG A 48 -10.44 0.77 -0.56
CA ARG A 48 -10.47 -0.28 0.46
C ARG A 48 -11.60 -0.05 1.46
N ALA A 49 -11.82 1.18 1.89
CA ALA A 49 -12.97 1.54 2.74
C ALA A 49 -14.31 1.21 2.05
N ALA A 50 -14.46 1.53 0.77
CA ALA A 50 -15.64 1.16 -0.01
C ALA A 50 -15.86 -0.36 -0.06
N ALA A 51 -14.79 -1.14 -0.22
CA ALA A 51 -14.87 -2.60 -0.20
C ALA A 51 -15.30 -3.13 1.19
N GLN A 52 -14.85 -2.52 2.28
CA GLN A 52 -15.27 -2.87 3.63
C GLN A 52 -16.75 -2.51 3.88
N ILE A 53 -17.24 -1.39 3.35
CA ILE A 53 -18.67 -1.03 3.38
C ILE A 53 -19.50 -2.07 2.63
N VAL A 54 -19.05 -2.48 1.44
CA VAL A 54 -19.70 -3.55 0.65
C VAL A 54 -19.86 -4.82 1.48
N ALA A 55 -18.79 -5.25 2.14
CA ALA A 55 -18.81 -6.45 2.99
C ALA A 55 -19.69 -6.28 4.22
N ALA A 56 -19.57 -5.14 4.94
CA ALA A 56 -20.30 -4.88 6.18
C ALA A 56 -21.83 -4.77 5.98
N HIS A 57 -22.27 -4.42 4.78
CA HIS A 57 -23.70 -4.24 4.46
C HIS A 57 -24.26 -5.29 3.48
N GLY A 58 -23.53 -6.37 3.17
CA GLY A 58 -23.99 -7.45 2.30
C GLY A 58 -24.29 -7.01 0.85
N VAL A 59 -23.66 -5.93 0.37
CA VAL A 59 -23.91 -5.39 -0.99
C VAL A 59 -23.47 -6.36 -2.07
N ALA A 60 -22.52 -7.25 -1.77
CA ALA A 60 -22.00 -8.24 -2.69
C ALA A 60 -22.85 -9.53 -2.78
N ASP A 61 -23.86 -9.70 -1.95
CA ASP A 61 -24.68 -10.92 -1.89
C ASP A 61 -25.41 -11.17 -3.22
N ASP A 62 -25.77 -10.10 -3.94
CA ASP A 62 -26.41 -10.16 -5.26
C ASP A 62 -25.41 -10.24 -6.44
N GLY A 63 -24.13 -10.47 -6.18
CA GLY A 63 -23.09 -10.63 -7.20
C GLY A 63 -21.87 -9.72 -7.00
N PRO A 64 -20.80 -9.93 -7.79
CA PRO A 64 -19.54 -9.25 -7.61
C PRO A 64 -19.65 -7.74 -7.84
N VAL A 65 -18.94 -6.97 -7.02
CA VAL A 65 -18.87 -5.51 -7.09
C VAL A 65 -17.43 -5.04 -7.24
N LYS A 66 -17.24 -3.89 -7.86
CA LYS A 66 -15.92 -3.26 -8.01
C LYS A 66 -15.96 -1.77 -7.69
N PRO A 67 -14.98 -1.25 -6.95
CA PRO A 67 -14.77 0.18 -6.78
C PRO A 67 -14.00 0.77 -7.96
N TYR A 68 -14.47 1.92 -8.45
CA TYR A 68 -13.85 2.70 -9.53
C TYR A 68 -13.60 4.12 -9.05
N GLY A 69 -12.54 4.77 -9.56
CA GLY A 69 -12.29 6.17 -9.25
C GLY A 69 -13.34 7.09 -9.88
N LEU A 70 -13.81 8.08 -9.12
CA LEU A 70 -14.56 9.19 -9.67
C LEU A 70 -13.59 10.22 -10.23
N SER A 71 -13.79 10.63 -11.47
CA SER A 71 -13.06 11.72 -12.11
C SER A 71 -13.86 13.03 -12.01
N GLY A 72 -13.20 14.15 -11.72
CA GLY A 72 -13.81 15.47 -11.89
C GLY A 72 -13.96 16.36 -10.67
N HIS A 73 -13.41 16.02 -9.51
CA HIS A 73 -13.44 16.88 -8.34
C HIS A 73 -12.03 17.38 -7.97
N ALA A 74 -11.77 18.68 -8.21
CA ALA A 74 -10.44 19.29 -7.97
C ALA A 74 -9.95 19.22 -6.50
N ASN A 75 -10.87 19.07 -5.53
CA ASN A 75 -10.56 19.03 -4.10
C ASN A 75 -11.10 17.77 -3.39
N ALA A 76 -11.48 16.74 -4.15
CA ALA A 76 -12.04 15.54 -3.59
C ALA A 76 -11.48 14.30 -4.29
N VAL A 77 -11.21 13.28 -3.49
CA VAL A 77 -10.96 11.93 -3.98
C VAL A 77 -12.26 11.17 -3.85
N GLY A 78 -12.78 10.63 -4.96
CA GLY A 78 -14.05 9.92 -4.97
C GLY A 78 -13.91 8.50 -5.52
N VAL A 79 -14.76 7.62 -5.02
CA VAL A 79 -14.89 6.22 -5.47
C VAL A 79 -16.36 5.90 -5.65
N GLU A 80 -16.72 5.39 -6.83
CA GLU A 80 -18.02 4.78 -7.09
C GLU A 80 -17.93 3.25 -7.03
N VAL A 81 -18.93 2.63 -6.49
CA VAL A 81 -19.07 1.17 -6.43
C VAL A 81 -20.13 0.75 -7.43
N ARG A 82 -19.77 -0.16 -8.31
CA ARG A 82 -20.66 -0.68 -9.37
C ARG A 82 -20.72 -2.20 -9.32
N ARG A 83 -21.86 -2.76 -9.73
CA ARG A 83 -21.99 -4.21 -9.90
C ARG A 83 -21.19 -4.63 -11.12
N PHE A 84 -20.29 -5.58 -10.93
CA PHE A 84 -19.40 -6.04 -12.01
C PHE A 84 -20.12 -7.08 -12.89
N ILE A 85 -20.16 -6.82 -14.20
CA ILE A 85 -20.66 -7.73 -15.22
C ILE A 85 -19.54 -7.93 -16.23
N ARG A 86 -19.13 -9.18 -16.45
CA ARG A 86 -18.05 -9.50 -17.39
C ARG A 86 -18.44 -9.09 -18.82
N GLY A 87 -17.54 -8.42 -19.52
CA GLY A 87 -17.75 -7.96 -20.90
C GLY A 87 -18.53 -6.66 -21.04
N THR A 88 -18.94 -6.03 -19.92
CA THR A 88 -19.65 -4.75 -19.92
C THR A 88 -18.67 -3.60 -19.64
N THR A 89 -18.83 -2.48 -20.34
CA THR A 89 -18.01 -1.28 -20.08
C THR A 89 -18.37 -0.64 -18.73
N ARG A 90 -17.46 0.11 -18.13
CA ARG A 90 -17.68 0.75 -16.82
C ARG A 90 -18.98 1.57 -16.79
N ASN A 91 -19.23 2.35 -17.82
CA ASN A 91 -20.37 3.27 -17.86
C ASN A 91 -21.73 2.55 -17.89
N ASP A 92 -21.75 1.34 -18.42
CA ASP A 92 -22.96 0.51 -18.55
C ASP A 92 -23.17 -0.42 -17.32
N LEU A 93 -22.20 -0.46 -16.38
CA LEU A 93 -22.33 -1.24 -15.16
C LEU A 93 -23.35 -0.56 -14.22
N PRO A 94 -24.26 -1.33 -13.59
CA PRO A 94 -25.19 -0.78 -12.60
C PRO A 94 -24.44 -0.07 -11.46
N PHE A 95 -24.77 1.20 -11.26
CA PHE A 95 -24.28 2.01 -10.15
C PHE A 95 -24.95 1.55 -8.85
N LEU A 96 -24.19 1.55 -7.76
CA LEU A 96 -24.67 1.18 -6.43
C LEU A 96 -24.61 2.35 -5.46
N PHE A 97 -23.41 2.86 -5.21
CA PHE A 97 -23.17 4.03 -4.38
C PHE A 97 -21.80 4.64 -4.68
N SER A 98 -21.59 5.86 -4.19
CA SER A 98 -20.28 6.51 -4.21
C SER A 98 -19.95 7.17 -2.87
N ILE A 99 -18.67 7.14 -2.51
CA ILE A 99 -18.11 7.83 -1.36
C ILE A 99 -17.00 8.76 -1.78
N GLY A 100 -16.84 9.86 -1.07
CA GLY A 100 -15.80 10.85 -1.33
C GLY A 100 -15.06 11.25 -0.08
N ALA A 101 -13.75 11.49 -0.21
CA ALA A 101 -12.94 12.17 0.78
C ALA A 101 -12.79 13.63 0.35
N LEU A 102 -13.51 14.53 1.00
CA LEU A 102 -13.55 15.94 0.72
C LEU A 102 -12.51 16.66 1.57
N ARG A 103 -11.57 17.36 0.92
CA ARG A 103 -10.58 18.16 1.62
C ARG A 103 -11.20 19.40 2.21
N GLN A 104 -11.05 19.59 3.51
CA GLN A 104 -11.50 20.77 4.23
C GLN A 104 -10.47 21.90 4.16
N THR A 105 -10.88 23.10 4.54
CA THR A 105 -10.02 24.32 4.55
C THR A 105 -8.84 24.21 5.51
N ASP A 106 -8.96 23.43 6.59
CA ASP A 106 -7.90 23.14 7.55
C ASP A 106 -6.94 22.02 7.08
N GLY A 107 -7.14 21.50 5.87
CA GLY A 107 -6.34 20.43 5.28
C GLY A 107 -6.77 19.03 5.70
N SER A 108 -7.71 18.86 6.63
CA SER A 108 -8.30 17.57 6.99
C SER A 108 -9.20 17.05 5.86
N TYR A 109 -9.63 15.79 6.00
CA TYR A 109 -10.58 15.19 5.08
C TYR A 109 -11.86 14.80 5.83
N ARG A 110 -13.00 15.00 5.17
CA ARG A 110 -14.29 14.50 5.60
C ARG A 110 -14.78 13.45 4.61
N ILE A 111 -15.20 12.31 5.11
CA ILE A 111 -15.76 11.26 4.27
C ILE A 111 -17.27 11.43 4.21
N GLU A 112 -17.81 11.41 2.99
CA GLU A 112 -19.23 11.54 2.71
C GLU A 112 -19.71 10.45 1.75
N LEU A 113 -20.95 10.01 1.97
CA LEU A 113 -21.69 9.22 0.98
C LEU A 113 -22.30 10.20 -0.03
N LEU A 114 -21.72 10.26 -1.23
CA LEU A 114 -22.04 11.28 -2.22
C LEU A 114 -23.38 10.98 -2.92
N GLU A 115 -23.56 9.71 -3.33
CA GLU A 115 -24.72 9.27 -4.09
C GLU A 115 -24.95 7.77 -3.86
N TYR A 116 -26.18 7.31 -3.94
CA TYR A 116 -26.53 5.89 -3.91
C TYR A 116 -27.84 5.62 -4.64
N ASP A 117 -27.96 4.44 -5.24
CA ASP A 117 -29.21 3.91 -5.78
C ASP A 117 -29.99 3.18 -4.66
N ALA A 118 -31.03 3.85 -4.14
CA ALA A 118 -31.80 3.32 -3.03
C ALA A 118 -32.55 2.02 -3.37
N ALA A 119 -32.82 1.75 -4.65
CA ALA A 119 -33.44 0.51 -5.10
C ALA A 119 -32.40 -0.63 -5.16
N ALA A 120 -31.20 -0.33 -5.62
CA ALA A 120 -30.13 -1.32 -5.74
C ALA A 120 -29.46 -1.65 -4.40
N VAL A 121 -29.40 -0.68 -3.47
CA VAL A 121 -28.75 -0.84 -2.14
C VAL A 121 -29.63 -0.28 -1.00
N PRO A 122 -30.84 -0.85 -0.76
CA PRO A 122 -31.76 -0.35 0.26
C PRO A 122 -31.18 -0.38 1.67
N GLN A 123 -30.24 -1.28 1.96
CA GLN A 123 -29.53 -1.36 3.23
C GLN A 123 -28.60 -0.15 3.46
N ILE A 124 -27.95 0.37 2.42
CA ILE A 124 -27.14 1.60 2.46
C ILE A 124 -28.06 2.81 2.70
N ALA A 125 -29.17 2.90 1.96
CA ALA A 125 -30.14 3.98 2.08
C ALA A 125 -30.71 4.10 3.49
N ARG A 126 -31.08 2.96 4.11
CA ARG A 126 -31.63 2.90 5.49
C ARG A 126 -30.60 3.27 6.55
N ALA A 127 -29.34 3.02 6.30
CA ALA A 127 -28.26 3.19 7.27
C ALA A 127 -27.31 4.35 6.92
N HIS A 128 -27.73 5.32 6.12
CA HIS A 128 -26.91 6.39 5.52
C HIS A 128 -25.87 6.98 6.49
N ARG A 129 -26.29 7.55 7.61
CA ARG A 129 -25.38 8.15 8.60
C ARG A 129 -24.38 7.15 9.20
N LYS A 130 -24.81 5.90 9.39
CA LYS A 130 -23.94 4.83 9.89
C LYS A 130 -22.92 4.44 8.85
N VAL A 131 -23.31 4.38 7.58
CA VAL A 131 -22.41 4.11 6.45
C VAL A 131 -21.34 5.19 6.33
N GLU A 132 -21.68 6.47 6.44
CA GLU A 132 -20.71 7.56 6.44
C GLU A 132 -19.70 7.46 7.59
N ALA A 133 -20.19 7.23 8.81
CA ALA A 133 -19.31 7.07 9.98
C ALA A 133 -18.38 5.85 9.84
N GLN A 134 -18.88 4.73 9.31
CA GLN A 134 -18.08 3.54 9.06
C GLN A 134 -17.07 3.77 7.91
N ALA A 135 -17.47 4.48 6.85
CA ALA A 135 -16.58 4.83 5.75
C ALA A 135 -15.42 5.72 6.22
N ASP A 136 -15.69 6.71 7.08
CA ASP A 136 -14.65 7.54 7.71
C ASP A 136 -13.71 6.70 8.58
N GLN A 137 -14.26 5.84 9.43
CA GLN A 137 -13.47 4.95 10.27
C GLN A 137 -12.55 4.04 9.44
N PHE A 138 -13.10 3.35 8.44
CA PHE A 138 -12.34 2.44 7.59
C PHE A 138 -11.28 3.19 6.78
N TRP A 139 -11.61 4.36 6.23
CA TRP A 139 -10.67 5.17 5.49
C TRP A 139 -9.49 5.66 6.36
N ARG A 140 -9.75 6.13 7.59
CA ARG A 140 -8.69 6.50 8.54
C ARG A 140 -7.79 5.32 8.85
N GLN A 141 -8.37 4.17 9.16
CA GLN A 141 -7.61 2.95 9.40
C GLN A 141 -6.73 2.58 8.19
N GLU A 142 -7.25 2.71 6.96
CA GLU A 142 -6.46 2.43 5.77
C GLU A 142 -5.34 3.47 5.55
N CYS A 143 -5.53 4.73 5.93
CA CYS A 143 -4.49 5.76 5.86
C CYS A 143 -3.39 5.57 6.92
N GLU A 144 -3.73 5.00 8.09
CA GLU A 144 -2.80 4.73 9.19
C GLU A 144 -1.85 3.56 8.91
N TYR A 145 -2.11 2.76 7.90
CA TYR A 145 -1.30 1.60 7.57
C TYR A 145 -0.59 1.77 6.22
N LEU A 146 0.59 1.16 6.14
CA LEU A 146 1.28 0.87 4.88
C LEU A 146 0.90 -0.52 4.40
N THR A 147 0.66 -0.65 3.10
CA THR A 147 0.53 -1.98 2.48
C THR A 147 1.89 -2.67 2.40
N ALA A 148 1.89 -3.99 2.23
CA ALA A 148 3.12 -4.74 1.99
C ALA A 148 3.88 -4.22 0.76
N ASN A 149 3.16 -3.78 -0.29
CA ASN A 149 3.76 -3.23 -1.49
C ASN A 149 4.42 -1.86 -1.22
N ASP A 150 3.75 -0.97 -0.49
CA ASP A 150 4.33 0.34 -0.13
C ASP A 150 5.60 0.17 0.71
N LEU A 151 5.58 -0.77 1.66
CA LEU A 151 6.75 -1.08 2.47
C LEU A 151 7.89 -1.68 1.63
N THR A 152 7.56 -2.59 0.70
CA THR A 152 8.54 -3.13 -0.25
C THR A 152 9.20 -2.02 -1.08
N GLN A 153 8.41 -1.03 -1.52
CA GLN A 153 8.94 0.12 -2.26
C GLN A 153 9.89 0.96 -1.39
N ALA A 154 9.53 1.21 -0.12
CA ALA A 154 10.37 1.95 0.82
C ALA A 154 11.71 1.22 1.08
N ILE A 155 11.67 -0.10 1.36
CA ILE A 155 12.88 -0.91 1.55
C ILE A 155 13.73 -0.95 0.28
N THR A 156 13.09 -1.12 -0.88
CA THR A 156 13.76 -1.05 -2.18
C THR A 156 14.46 0.30 -2.38
N GLY A 157 13.79 1.40 -2.01
CA GLY A 157 14.35 2.75 -2.01
C GLY A 157 15.58 2.86 -1.13
N LEU A 158 15.51 2.34 0.10
CA LEU A 158 16.64 2.30 1.03
C LEU A 158 17.85 1.60 0.42
N VAL A 159 17.65 0.38 -0.12
CA VAL A 159 18.75 -0.39 -0.72
C VAL A 159 19.33 0.32 -1.94
N LYS A 160 18.51 0.94 -2.80
CA LYS A 160 18.95 1.71 -3.97
C LYS A 160 19.74 2.97 -3.59
N ASP A 161 19.25 3.73 -2.62
CA ASP A 161 19.92 4.94 -2.11
C ASP A 161 21.31 4.61 -1.54
N CYS A 162 21.47 3.38 -1.08
CA CYS A 162 22.74 2.86 -0.58
C CYS A 162 23.66 2.31 -1.69
N GLY A 163 23.30 2.47 -2.96
CA GLY A 163 24.05 1.93 -4.09
C GLY A 163 23.81 0.45 -4.37
N GLY A 164 22.75 -0.13 -3.77
CA GLY A 164 22.37 -1.50 -4.03
C GLY A 164 21.72 -1.69 -5.40
N PHE A 165 21.82 -2.89 -5.93
CA PHE A 165 21.25 -3.28 -7.22
C PHE A 165 20.62 -4.66 -7.16
N LEU A 166 19.63 -4.89 -8.00
CA LEU A 166 18.91 -6.17 -8.09
C LEU A 166 19.82 -7.24 -8.72
N LEU A 167 19.90 -8.41 -8.08
CA LEU A 167 20.73 -9.53 -8.54
C LEU A 167 20.03 -10.42 -9.56
N ARG A 168 18.69 -10.44 -9.56
CA ARG A 168 17.87 -11.23 -10.50
C ARG A 168 16.63 -10.43 -10.88
N ASP A 169 16.23 -10.51 -12.15
CA ASP A 169 15.01 -9.91 -12.68
C ASP A 169 13.75 -10.54 -12.03
N GLU A 170 13.85 -11.80 -11.62
CA GLU A 170 12.81 -12.50 -10.89
C GLU A 170 13.22 -12.69 -9.42
N GLY A 171 12.59 -11.92 -8.52
CA GLY A 171 12.80 -12.03 -7.09
C GLY A 171 13.31 -10.77 -6.41
N VAL A 172 13.30 -10.78 -5.09
CA VAL A 172 13.65 -9.66 -4.21
C VAL A 172 15.04 -9.83 -3.59
N VAL A 173 16.01 -10.30 -4.38
CA VAL A 173 17.40 -10.48 -3.92
C VAL A 173 18.25 -9.33 -4.44
N TRP A 174 18.81 -8.56 -3.53
CA TRP A 174 19.59 -7.37 -3.81
C TRP A 174 21.00 -7.51 -3.33
N SER A 175 21.96 -6.93 -4.08
CA SER A 175 23.30 -6.65 -3.58
C SER A 175 23.33 -5.26 -3.00
N MET A 176 24.00 -5.07 -1.87
CA MET A 176 24.25 -3.75 -1.29
C MET A 176 25.68 -3.67 -0.73
N PRO A 177 26.28 -2.47 -0.67
CA PRO A 177 27.60 -2.27 -0.05
C PRO A 177 27.58 -2.63 1.45
N ILE A 178 28.65 -3.27 1.94
CA ILE A 178 28.77 -3.71 3.34
C ILE A 178 28.62 -2.55 4.33
N HIS A 179 29.12 -1.37 4.03
CA HIS A 179 29.04 -0.21 4.92
C HIS A 179 27.60 0.27 5.19
N MET A 180 26.63 -0.23 4.42
CA MET A 180 25.20 0.06 4.59
C MET A 180 24.44 -1.01 5.40
N LEU A 181 25.17 -2.06 5.81
CA LEU A 181 24.57 -3.17 6.56
C LEU A 181 23.95 -2.69 7.87
N ASP A 182 24.65 -1.83 8.62
CA ASP A 182 24.17 -1.30 9.89
C ASP A 182 22.85 -0.53 9.74
N ALA A 183 22.70 0.27 8.68
CA ALA A 183 21.45 0.99 8.41
C ALA A 183 20.31 0.04 8.04
N TYR A 184 20.60 -0.98 7.24
CA TYR A 184 19.62 -2.00 6.86
C TYR A 184 19.18 -2.81 8.08
N GLU A 185 20.11 -3.28 8.91
CA GLU A 185 19.83 -4.05 10.13
C GLU A 185 19.04 -3.23 11.15
N LYS A 186 19.37 -1.95 11.33
CA LYS A 186 18.64 -1.06 12.21
C LYS A 186 17.17 -0.89 11.81
N VAL A 187 16.89 -0.77 10.50
CA VAL A 187 15.52 -0.75 9.99
C VAL A 187 14.86 -2.10 10.18
N ALA A 188 15.57 -3.22 9.92
CA ALA A 188 15.08 -4.57 10.11
C ALA A 188 14.64 -4.83 11.55
N ASP A 189 15.46 -4.47 12.54
CA ASP A 189 15.17 -4.64 13.96
C ASP A 189 13.92 -3.86 14.40
N LEU A 190 13.74 -2.64 13.89
CA LEU A 190 12.59 -1.81 14.20
C LEU A 190 11.29 -2.29 13.54
N LEU A 191 11.39 -2.98 12.40
CA LEU A 191 10.24 -3.52 11.67
C LEU A 191 9.89 -4.98 12.06
N ALA A 192 10.83 -5.73 12.62
CA ALA A 192 10.63 -7.13 13.01
C ALA A 192 9.43 -7.36 13.94
N PRO A 193 9.14 -6.51 14.97
CA PRO A 193 7.97 -6.66 15.83
C PRO A 193 6.63 -6.56 15.07
N HIS A 194 6.64 -6.03 13.86
CA HIS A 194 5.46 -5.89 13.00
C HIS A 194 5.32 -7.00 11.95
N GLY A 195 6.11 -8.09 12.08
CA GLY A 195 6.04 -9.25 11.17
C GLY A 195 6.80 -9.07 9.85
N VAL A 196 7.62 -8.03 9.73
CA VAL A 196 8.51 -7.84 8.58
C VAL A 196 9.79 -8.63 8.81
N GLN A 197 10.18 -9.43 7.82
CA GLN A 197 11.45 -10.14 7.86
C GLN A 197 12.40 -9.50 6.83
N MET A 198 13.49 -8.95 7.32
CA MET A 198 14.56 -8.41 6.49
C MET A 198 15.82 -9.20 6.84
N ILE A 199 16.44 -9.82 5.86
CA ILE A 199 17.58 -10.70 6.04
C ILE A 199 18.72 -10.19 5.16
N CYS A 200 19.90 -10.11 5.73
CA CYS A 200 21.12 -9.80 5.00
C CYS A 200 22.25 -10.74 5.41
N GLY A 201 23.22 -10.87 4.54
CA GLY A 201 24.39 -11.69 4.79
C GLY A 201 25.55 -11.28 3.91
N ILE A 202 26.75 -11.31 4.48
CA ILE A 202 27.99 -11.06 3.75
C ILE A 202 28.25 -12.23 2.83
N CYS A 203 28.41 -12.00 1.55
CA CYS A 203 28.80 -13.02 0.58
C CYS A 203 30.30 -13.28 0.69
N PRO A 204 30.75 -14.46 1.14
CA PRO A 204 32.17 -14.74 1.12
C PRO A 204 32.70 -14.77 -0.32
N PRO A 205 33.89 -14.26 -0.60
CA PRO A 205 34.45 -14.09 -1.96
C PRO A 205 34.46 -15.37 -2.82
N LYS A 206 34.40 -16.54 -2.20
CA LYS A 206 34.40 -17.84 -2.90
C LYS A 206 33.04 -18.28 -3.44
N VAL A 207 31.92 -17.73 -2.96
CA VAL A 207 30.57 -18.05 -3.45
C VAL A 207 30.26 -17.32 -4.75
N ASN A 208 30.91 -16.19 -4.99
CA ASN A 208 30.73 -15.36 -6.19
C ASN A 208 31.09 -16.07 -7.52
N ARG A 209 31.87 -17.16 -7.49
CA ARG A 209 32.27 -17.90 -8.70
C ARG A 209 31.28 -18.99 -9.16
N ARG A 210 30.35 -19.42 -8.32
CA ARG A 210 29.40 -20.52 -8.64
C ARG A 210 27.98 -20.10 -8.98
N LEU A 211 27.62 -18.83 -8.76
CA LEU A 211 26.27 -18.33 -9.06
C LEU A 211 26.13 -17.76 -10.50
N ILE A 212 27.19 -17.81 -11.31
CA ILE A 212 27.24 -17.23 -12.66
C ILE A 212 27.42 -18.32 -13.76
N GLN A 213 27.15 -19.58 -13.47
CA GLN A 213 27.09 -20.63 -14.50
C GLN A 213 25.68 -21.15 -14.71
#